data_b8527584fdc6cb95462a7e49af3fe6a4
#
_entry.id   b8527584fdc6cb95462a7e49af3fe6a4
#
_cell.length_a   1.000
_cell.length_b   1.000
_cell.length_c   1.000
_cell.angle_alpha   90.00
_cell.angle_beta   90.00
_cell.angle_gamma   90.00
#
_symmetry.space_group_name_H-M   'P 1'
#
loop_
_entity.id
_entity.type
_entity.pdbx_description
1 polymer ?
#
loop_
_entity_poly.entity_id
_entity_poly.type
_entity_poly.pdbx_seq_one_letter_code
_entity_poly.pdbx_strand_id
1 'polypeptide(L)'
;MWGPLAIATLLALSPARAQKAYGPGVSDTEIKLGQSTPLSGPASAFGAGAGRAVVGYFEMLNAQGGVNGRKINFTQLDNAYSAPKAVEQSRRLVEDVGVLAEIGTIGTAPNVAIQKYLNGKQVPQLFITAGGRRFNDPKTFPWTVPLYPDFETEGRVVAKYILQARPDAKIGVFYQNDDFGKDYLRGLRAGLGAKASQIIAEASYELADPTIDSQIVQLKAAGVDTLIEQSAAKAAAQSIRKVHELNWNPLHIIGASSASVETVLKPAGLEASKGLVTTQFLKQPGDPAWANDEEVKAYKDFLKAYAPTANPDDYSVMVAYMNVNTVTLALKKCGDQLTRENLIHQATSLNGERMPLMLPGITISTKPDDYTPFRTLRIATFDGTSWTLSGDPISAE
;
A
#
# COMPACT_ATOMS: atom_id res chain seq x y z
N MET A 1 56.80 -29.07 -55.04
CA MET A 1 56.61 -28.62 -53.67
C MET A 1 55.17 -28.13 -53.49
N TRP A 2 54.38 -28.94 -52.83
CA TRP A 2 52.96 -28.63 -52.59
C TRP A 2 52.83 -28.26 -51.13
N GLY A 3 52.43 -27.01 -50.82
CA GLY A 3 52.17 -26.56 -49.44
C GLY A 3 50.71 -26.88 -49.03
N PRO A 4 50.46 -27.20 -47.71
CA PRO A 4 49.15 -27.51 -47.25
C PRO A 4 48.27 -26.26 -47.05
N LEU A 5 47.06 -26.28 -47.59
CA LEU A 5 46.01 -25.28 -47.32
C LEU A 5 45.44 -25.53 -45.92
N ALA A 6 45.63 -24.57 -45.02
CA ALA A 6 44.98 -24.60 -43.70
C ALA A 6 43.56 -24.06 -43.84
N ILE A 7 42.58 -24.93 -43.62
CA ILE A 7 41.15 -24.54 -43.55
C ILE A 7 40.92 -24.04 -42.11
N ALA A 8 40.74 -22.74 -41.94
CA ALA A 8 40.31 -22.13 -40.66
C ALA A 8 38.79 -22.32 -40.52
N THR A 9 38.39 -23.22 -39.62
CA THR A 9 36.99 -23.43 -39.27
C THR A 9 36.56 -22.30 -38.34
N LEU A 10 35.77 -21.34 -38.84
CA LEU A 10 35.10 -20.34 -38.01
C LEU A 10 33.99 -21.03 -37.19
N LEU A 11 34.22 -21.27 -35.93
CA LEU A 11 33.20 -21.57 -34.94
C LEU A 11 32.30 -20.33 -34.74
N ALA A 12 31.12 -20.33 -35.33
CA ALA A 12 30.09 -19.33 -35.06
C ALA A 12 29.61 -19.56 -33.62
N LEU A 13 30.05 -18.69 -32.70
CA LEU A 13 29.49 -18.58 -31.36
C LEU A 13 28.05 -18.07 -31.50
N SER A 14 27.08 -18.99 -31.53
CA SER A 14 25.66 -18.65 -31.35
C SER A 14 25.53 -17.99 -29.97
N PRO A 15 24.90 -16.80 -29.85
CA PRO A 15 24.63 -16.23 -28.54
C PRO A 15 23.80 -17.24 -27.74
N ALA A 16 24.30 -17.64 -26.58
CA ALA A 16 23.56 -18.50 -25.66
C ALA A 16 22.27 -17.77 -25.29
N ARG A 17 21.16 -18.15 -25.89
CA ARG A 17 19.84 -17.67 -25.51
C ARG A 17 19.61 -18.18 -24.09
N ALA A 18 19.46 -17.28 -23.12
CA ALA A 18 19.12 -17.67 -21.75
C ALA A 18 17.91 -18.62 -21.82
N GLN A 19 18.06 -19.81 -21.26
CA GLN A 19 17.01 -20.83 -21.29
C GLN A 19 15.79 -20.31 -20.55
N LYS A 20 14.62 -20.31 -21.22
CA LYS A 20 13.36 -19.90 -20.61
C LYS A 20 13.04 -20.82 -19.43
N ALA A 21 12.64 -20.25 -18.30
CA ALA A 21 12.15 -21.00 -17.15
C ALA A 21 10.85 -20.38 -16.64
N TYR A 22 9.79 -21.17 -16.59
CA TYR A 22 8.46 -20.72 -16.22
C TYR A 22 7.94 -21.47 -14.99
N GLY A 23 7.37 -20.70 -14.05
CA GLY A 23 6.60 -21.23 -12.95
C GLY A 23 5.14 -21.52 -13.34
N PRO A 24 4.35 -22.02 -12.39
CA PRO A 24 2.91 -22.15 -12.57
C PRO A 24 2.26 -20.83 -13.00
N GLY A 25 1.27 -20.90 -13.90
CA GLY A 25 0.56 -19.71 -14.40
C GLY A 25 1.31 -18.90 -15.45
N VAL A 26 2.43 -19.40 -16.01
CA VAL A 26 3.21 -18.70 -17.04
C VAL A 26 3.34 -19.56 -18.29
N SER A 27 3.24 -18.91 -19.45
CA SER A 27 3.54 -19.47 -20.76
C SER A 27 4.36 -18.47 -21.61
N ASP A 28 4.64 -18.82 -22.86
CA ASP A 28 5.28 -17.90 -23.83
C ASP A 28 4.44 -16.65 -24.12
N THR A 29 3.14 -16.71 -23.89
CA THR A 29 2.18 -15.65 -24.31
C THR A 29 1.38 -15.07 -23.16
N GLU A 30 1.42 -15.69 -21.96
CA GLU A 30 0.53 -15.34 -20.85
C GLU A 30 1.23 -15.43 -19.49
N ILE A 31 0.83 -14.52 -18.58
CA ILE A 31 1.15 -14.56 -17.14
C ILE A 31 -0.17 -14.46 -16.39
N LYS A 32 -0.51 -15.45 -15.56
CA LYS A 32 -1.70 -15.45 -14.69
C LYS A 32 -1.38 -14.81 -13.36
N LEU A 33 -2.10 -13.75 -13.01
CA LEU A 33 -2.05 -13.10 -11.71
C LEU A 33 -3.43 -13.11 -11.05
N GLY A 34 -3.46 -13.11 -9.72
CA GLY A 34 -4.68 -13.06 -8.95
C GLY A 34 -4.70 -11.94 -7.93
N GLN A 35 -5.89 -11.52 -7.54
CA GLN A 35 -6.10 -10.62 -6.42
C GLN A 35 -7.36 -11.01 -5.65
N SER A 36 -7.24 -11.15 -4.33
CA SER A 36 -8.36 -11.21 -3.42
C SER A 36 -8.44 -9.88 -2.67
N THR A 37 -9.53 -9.09 -2.84
CA THR A 37 -9.59 -7.71 -2.32
C THR A 37 -11.02 -7.34 -1.90
N PRO A 38 -11.25 -6.37 -0.97
CA PRO A 38 -12.58 -6.03 -0.48
C PRO A 38 -13.34 -5.15 -1.49
N LEU A 39 -13.98 -5.76 -2.48
CA LEU A 39 -14.83 -5.06 -3.46
C LEU A 39 -16.20 -4.69 -2.88
N SER A 40 -16.63 -5.40 -1.82
CA SER A 40 -17.87 -5.18 -1.09
C SER A 40 -17.64 -5.16 0.43
N GLY A 41 -18.71 -4.96 1.21
CA GLY A 41 -18.67 -5.00 2.67
C GLY A 41 -18.17 -3.72 3.32
N PRO A 42 -17.88 -3.74 4.65
CA PRO A 42 -17.63 -2.52 5.44
C PRO A 42 -16.33 -1.78 5.07
N ALA A 43 -15.39 -2.46 4.42
CA ALA A 43 -14.11 -1.89 3.98
C ALA A 43 -14.05 -1.68 2.45
N SER A 44 -15.19 -1.71 1.74
CA SER A 44 -15.24 -1.52 0.28
C SER A 44 -14.71 -0.16 -0.18
N ALA A 45 -14.74 0.86 0.69
CA ALA A 45 -14.12 2.15 0.43
C ALA A 45 -12.62 2.05 0.11
N PHE A 46 -11.92 1.04 0.64
CA PHE A 46 -10.51 0.79 0.32
C PHE A 46 -10.30 0.01 -0.98
N GLY A 47 -11.26 -0.84 -1.37
CA GLY A 47 -11.04 -1.84 -2.42
C GLY A 47 -11.78 -1.62 -3.72
N ALA A 48 -12.98 -1.04 -3.70
CA ALA A 48 -13.82 -0.99 -4.89
C ALA A 48 -13.25 -0.11 -6.01
N GLY A 49 -12.76 1.09 -5.67
CA GLY A 49 -12.09 1.99 -6.62
C GLY A 49 -10.73 1.44 -7.07
N ALA A 50 -9.93 1.03 -6.10
CA ALA A 50 -8.62 0.42 -6.30
C ALA A 50 -8.69 -0.82 -7.23
N GLY A 51 -9.66 -1.70 -6.99
CA GLY A 51 -9.85 -2.90 -7.79
C GLY A 51 -10.12 -2.59 -9.27
N ARG A 52 -10.97 -1.59 -9.55
CA ARG A 52 -11.20 -1.14 -10.94
C ARG A 52 -9.94 -0.61 -11.61
N ALA A 53 -9.13 0.17 -10.87
CA ALA A 53 -7.87 0.68 -11.38
C ALA A 53 -6.86 -0.43 -11.70
N VAL A 54 -6.78 -1.47 -10.87
CA VAL A 54 -5.91 -2.64 -11.13
C VAL A 54 -6.33 -3.37 -12.40
N VAL A 55 -7.63 -3.64 -12.58
CA VAL A 55 -8.17 -4.29 -13.79
C VAL A 55 -7.85 -3.44 -15.03
N GLY A 56 -8.22 -2.16 -15.01
CA GLY A 56 -7.96 -1.25 -16.12
C GLY A 56 -6.47 -1.09 -16.45
N TYR A 57 -5.60 -1.15 -15.43
CA TYR A 57 -4.15 -1.09 -15.68
C TYR A 57 -3.65 -2.30 -16.47
N PHE A 58 -4.09 -3.50 -16.14
CA PHE A 58 -3.69 -4.68 -16.91
C PHE A 58 -4.34 -4.73 -18.29
N GLU A 59 -5.54 -4.17 -18.48
CA GLU A 59 -6.12 -3.97 -19.80
C GLU A 59 -5.25 -3.03 -20.65
N MET A 60 -4.86 -1.88 -20.11
CA MET A 60 -3.93 -0.94 -20.74
C MET A 60 -2.59 -1.60 -21.08
N LEU A 61 -1.98 -2.28 -20.11
CA LEU A 61 -0.70 -2.97 -20.29
C LEU A 61 -0.79 -4.03 -21.40
N ASN A 62 -1.89 -4.77 -21.43
CA ASN A 62 -2.16 -5.76 -22.46
C ASN A 62 -2.34 -5.15 -23.86
N ALA A 63 -3.01 -3.99 -23.95
CA ALA A 63 -3.13 -3.26 -25.21
C ALA A 63 -1.77 -2.81 -25.75
N GLN A 64 -0.82 -2.50 -24.84
CA GLN A 64 0.55 -2.12 -25.15
C GLN A 64 1.51 -3.29 -25.42
N GLY A 65 1.02 -4.53 -25.44
CA GLY A 65 1.85 -5.72 -25.72
C GLY A 65 2.16 -6.59 -24.48
N GLY A 66 1.74 -6.20 -23.29
CA GLY A 66 1.94 -6.94 -22.04
C GLY A 66 3.34 -6.76 -21.46
N VAL A 67 3.81 -7.77 -20.73
CA VAL A 67 5.14 -7.79 -20.09
C VAL A 67 6.06 -8.72 -20.89
N ASN A 68 7.10 -8.15 -21.49
CA ASN A 68 8.05 -8.90 -22.32
C ASN A 68 7.34 -9.79 -23.38
N GLY A 69 6.27 -9.25 -24.02
CA GLY A 69 5.47 -9.94 -25.02
C GLY A 69 4.40 -10.89 -24.49
N ARG A 70 4.21 -10.99 -23.18
CA ARG A 70 3.20 -11.85 -22.53
C ARG A 70 2.04 -11.01 -22.00
N LYS A 71 0.81 -11.43 -22.30
CA LYS A 71 -0.40 -10.78 -21.76
C LYS A 71 -0.60 -11.17 -20.30
N ILE A 72 -1.11 -10.24 -19.50
CA ILE A 72 -1.53 -10.54 -18.13
C ILE A 72 -2.96 -11.07 -18.17
N ASN A 73 -3.17 -12.28 -17.72
CA ASN A 73 -4.48 -12.86 -17.41
C ASN A 73 -4.75 -12.64 -15.92
N PHE A 74 -5.58 -11.64 -15.62
CA PHE A 74 -5.81 -11.18 -14.26
C PHE A 74 -7.18 -11.63 -13.76
N THR A 75 -7.20 -12.32 -12.61
CA THR A 75 -8.42 -12.74 -11.92
C THR A 75 -8.57 -11.99 -10.60
N GLN A 76 -9.64 -11.23 -10.45
CA GLN A 76 -9.97 -10.50 -9.22
C GLN A 76 -11.19 -11.10 -8.54
N LEU A 77 -11.10 -11.36 -7.23
CA LEU A 77 -12.15 -11.96 -6.40
C LEU A 77 -12.46 -11.09 -5.17
N ASP A 78 -13.73 -11.03 -4.80
CA ASP A 78 -14.19 -10.26 -3.63
C ASP A 78 -14.04 -11.06 -2.34
N ASN A 79 -13.27 -10.55 -1.39
CA ASN A 79 -13.16 -11.09 -0.04
C ASN A 79 -14.02 -10.37 1.01
N ALA A 80 -14.67 -9.27 0.65
CA ALA A 80 -15.50 -8.44 1.54
C ALA A 80 -14.81 -8.03 2.86
N TYR A 81 -13.46 -7.98 2.89
CA TYR A 81 -12.63 -7.81 4.10
C TYR A 81 -12.82 -8.92 5.15
N SER A 82 -13.33 -10.08 4.76
CA SER A 82 -13.59 -11.23 5.62
C SER A 82 -12.43 -12.22 5.56
N ALA A 83 -11.81 -12.54 6.69
CA ALA A 83 -10.71 -13.50 6.77
C ALA A 83 -11.08 -14.89 6.19
N PRO A 84 -12.24 -15.51 6.51
CA PRO A 84 -12.67 -16.77 5.88
C PRO A 84 -12.81 -16.66 4.37
N LYS A 85 -13.47 -15.58 3.88
CA LYS A 85 -13.60 -15.35 2.43
C LYS A 85 -12.26 -15.14 1.75
N ALA A 86 -11.33 -14.41 2.35
CA ALA A 86 -9.99 -14.23 1.81
C ALA A 86 -9.30 -15.58 1.60
N VAL A 87 -9.38 -16.49 2.58
CA VAL A 87 -8.82 -17.85 2.45
C VAL A 87 -9.50 -18.64 1.32
N GLU A 88 -10.84 -18.57 1.22
CA GLU A 88 -11.59 -19.22 0.14
C GLU A 88 -11.15 -18.70 -1.24
N GLN A 89 -11.10 -17.37 -1.42
CA GLN A 89 -10.76 -16.77 -2.70
C GLN A 89 -9.29 -17.03 -3.09
N SER A 90 -8.36 -16.97 -2.12
CA SER A 90 -6.95 -17.28 -2.38
C SER A 90 -6.75 -18.76 -2.77
N ARG A 91 -7.51 -19.68 -2.17
CA ARG A 91 -7.51 -21.09 -2.62
C ARG A 91 -7.96 -21.22 -4.07
N ARG A 92 -9.05 -20.55 -4.44
CA ARG A 92 -9.55 -20.56 -5.83
C ARG A 92 -8.49 -19.99 -6.80
N LEU A 93 -7.82 -18.89 -6.44
CA LEU A 93 -6.76 -18.30 -7.28
C LEU A 93 -5.59 -19.29 -7.47
N VAL A 94 -5.20 -20.00 -6.42
CA VAL A 94 -4.06 -20.91 -6.47
C VAL A 94 -4.43 -22.26 -7.09
N GLU A 95 -5.54 -22.86 -6.68
CA GLU A 95 -5.89 -24.25 -6.98
C GLU A 95 -6.70 -24.39 -8.28
N ASP A 96 -7.63 -23.44 -8.56
CA ASP A 96 -8.49 -23.50 -9.75
C ASP A 96 -7.91 -22.65 -10.91
N VAL A 97 -7.44 -21.42 -10.64
CA VAL A 97 -6.90 -20.52 -11.68
C VAL A 97 -5.43 -20.84 -11.98
N GLY A 98 -4.67 -21.27 -10.98
CA GLY A 98 -3.26 -21.61 -11.10
C GLY A 98 -2.37 -20.37 -11.30
N VAL A 99 -2.53 -19.34 -10.50
CA VAL A 99 -1.80 -18.07 -10.64
C VAL A 99 -0.30 -18.21 -10.34
N LEU A 100 0.52 -17.41 -10.99
CA LEU A 100 1.92 -17.22 -10.66
C LEU A 100 2.05 -16.60 -9.26
N ALA A 101 1.28 -15.55 -9.01
CA ALA A 101 1.28 -14.79 -7.76
C ALA A 101 -0.11 -14.23 -7.44
N GLU A 102 -0.41 -14.07 -6.15
CA GLU A 102 -1.48 -13.21 -5.67
C GLU A 102 -0.89 -11.83 -5.34
N ILE A 103 -1.49 -10.74 -5.87
CA ILE A 103 -0.92 -9.40 -5.83
C ILE A 103 -1.83 -8.40 -5.15
N GLY A 104 -1.26 -7.42 -4.46
CA GLY A 104 -1.95 -6.19 -4.06
C GLY A 104 -3.19 -6.37 -3.19
N THR A 105 -3.34 -7.51 -2.50
CA THR A 105 -4.45 -7.72 -1.55
C THR A 105 -4.48 -6.61 -0.51
N ILE A 106 -5.65 -5.98 -0.32
CA ILE A 106 -5.83 -4.84 0.56
C ILE A 106 -6.28 -5.30 1.96
N GLY A 107 -5.62 -4.73 2.98
CA GLY A 107 -6.03 -4.86 4.37
C GLY A 107 -5.25 -5.89 5.18
N THR A 108 -5.03 -5.56 6.48
CA THR A 108 -4.21 -6.38 7.37
C THR A 108 -4.86 -7.74 7.65
N ALA A 109 -6.11 -7.78 8.10
CA ALA A 109 -6.79 -9.02 8.48
C ALA A 109 -6.92 -10.03 7.32
N PRO A 110 -7.33 -9.67 6.09
CA PRO A 110 -7.32 -10.60 4.96
C PRO A 110 -5.94 -11.16 4.64
N ASN A 111 -4.91 -10.30 4.61
CA ASN A 111 -3.55 -10.73 4.31
C ASN A 111 -2.97 -11.69 5.36
N VAL A 112 -3.25 -11.44 6.65
CA VAL A 112 -2.88 -12.34 7.74
C VAL A 112 -3.51 -13.72 7.56
N ALA A 113 -4.79 -13.77 7.20
CA ALA A 113 -5.52 -15.03 7.04
C ALA A 113 -4.95 -15.94 5.95
N ILE A 114 -4.46 -15.34 4.85
CA ILE A 114 -3.94 -16.08 3.69
C ILE A 114 -2.43 -16.34 3.74
N GLN A 115 -1.69 -15.61 4.58
CA GLN A 115 -0.23 -15.60 4.62
C GLN A 115 0.38 -17.00 4.78
N LYS A 116 -0.07 -17.76 5.80
CA LYS A 116 0.45 -19.11 6.06
C LYS A 116 0.13 -20.07 4.91
N TYR A 117 -1.04 -19.97 4.31
CA TYR A 117 -1.45 -20.81 3.20
C TYR A 117 -0.59 -20.56 1.96
N LEU A 118 -0.46 -19.29 1.54
CA LEU A 118 0.32 -18.93 0.34
C LEU A 118 1.81 -19.26 0.52
N ASN A 119 2.39 -18.99 1.70
CA ASN A 119 3.77 -19.37 2.01
C ASN A 119 3.96 -20.89 1.98
N GLY A 120 3.04 -21.68 2.52
CA GLY A 120 3.08 -23.13 2.47
C GLY A 120 2.95 -23.71 1.06
N LYS A 121 2.30 -23.00 0.14
CA LYS A 121 2.17 -23.35 -1.29
C LYS A 121 3.28 -22.73 -2.16
N GLN A 122 4.19 -21.97 -1.58
CA GLN A 122 5.24 -21.23 -2.29
C GLN A 122 4.65 -20.35 -3.41
N VAL A 123 3.54 -19.68 -3.11
CA VAL A 123 2.90 -18.70 -4.00
C VAL A 123 3.24 -17.31 -3.50
N PRO A 124 3.85 -16.42 -4.31
CA PRO A 124 4.09 -15.05 -3.93
C PRO A 124 2.81 -14.33 -3.53
N GLN A 125 2.75 -13.86 -2.29
CA GLN A 125 1.81 -12.87 -1.79
C GLN A 125 2.49 -11.52 -1.97
N LEU A 126 2.33 -10.95 -3.17
CA LEU A 126 3.23 -9.93 -3.68
C LEU A 126 2.67 -8.53 -3.55
N PHE A 127 3.47 -7.63 -3.00
CA PHE A 127 3.17 -6.20 -2.91
C PHE A 127 1.80 -5.92 -2.30
N ILE A 128 1.53 -6.60 -1.17
CA ILE A 128 0.27 -6.43 -0.46
C ILE A 128 0.11 -4.98 0.02
N THR A 129 -1.12 -4.48 -0.04
CA THR A 129 -1.49 -3.14 0.44
C THR A 129 -1.91 -3.23 1.91
N ALA A 130 -0.92 -3.49 2.76
CA ALA A 130 -1.06 -3.56 4.21
C ALA A 130 0.28 -3.29 4.87
N GLY A 131 0.29 -2.42 5.89
CA GLY A 131 1.49 -2.00 6.61
C GLY A 131 1.74 -2.75 7.93
N GLY A 132 1.10 -3.90 8.15
CA GLY A 132 1.31 -4.67 9.38
C GLY A 132 2.76 -5.16 9.50
N ARG A 133 3.38 -4.93 10.66
CA ARG A 133 4.79 -5.28 10.94
C ARG A 133 5.12 -6.75 10.67
N ARG A 134 4.17 -7.65 10.92
CA ARG A 134 4.32 -9.08 10.68
C ARG A 134 4.59 -9.47 9.22
N PHE A 135 4.32 -8.59 8.26
CA PHE A 135 4.60 -8.84 6.85
C PHE A 135 6.06 -8.61 6.47
N ASN A 136 6.84 -7.96 7.34
CA ASN A 136 8.29 -7.89 7.23
C ASN A 136 8.94 -8.98 8.10
N ASP A 137 8.68 -10.24 7.76
CA ASP A 137 9.30 -11.42 8.38
C ASP A 137 9.79 -12.39 7.29
N PRO A 138 10.90 -12.07 6.60
CA PRO A 138 11.44 -12.88 5.52
C PRO A 138 11.87 -14.27 5.96
N LYS A 139 12.15 -14.47 7.26
CA LYS A 139 12.57 -15.79 7.78
C LYS A 139 11.42 -16.78 7.87
N THR A 140 10.26 -16.31 8.37
CA THR A 140 9.09 -17.17 8.57
C THR A 140 8.19 -17.18 7.34
N PHE A 141 8.08 -16.04 6.65
CA PHE A 141 7.17 -15.84 5.52
C PHE A 141 7.88 -15.24 4.30
N PRO A 142 8.84 -15.98 3.70
CA PRO A 142 9.66 -15.47 2.59
C PRO A 142 8.86 -15.17 1.31
N TRP A 143 7.63 -15.67 1.20
CA TRP A 143 6.75 -15.48 0.04
C TRP A 143 5.76 -14.31 0.20
N THR A 144 5.83 -13.56 1.31
CA THR A 144 4.98 -12.38 1.55
C THR A 144 5.80 -11.10 1.49
N VAL A 145 5.56 -10.26 0.51
CA VAL A 145 6.27 -8.98 0.31
C VAL A 145 5.28 -7.83 0.36
N PRO A 146 5.35 -6.93 1.37
CA PRO A 146 4.49 -5.75 1.45
C PRO A 146 4.93 -4.65 0.48
N LEU A 147 3.98 -3.78 0.10
CA LEU A 147 4.25 -2.53 -0.60
C LEU A 147 3.30 -1.43 -0.08
N TYR A 148 3.40 -1.17 1.18
CA TYR A 148 2.71 -0.08 1.88
C TYR A 148 3.62 0.39 3.02
N PRO A 149 3.58 1.67 3.44
CA PRO A 149 4.30 2.08 4.62
C PRO A 149 3.96 1.18 5.81
N ASP A 150 4.99 0.65 6.45
CA ASP A 150 4.84 -0.11 7.69
C ASP A 150 4.22 0.80 8.77
N PHE A 151 3.22 0.30 9.48
CA PHE A 151 2.48 1.12 10.46
C PHE A 151 3.34 1.54 11.65
N GLU A 152 4.35 0.75 12.03
CA GLU A 152 5.33 1.20 13.02
C GLU A 152 6.21 2.33 12.46
N THR A 153 6.62 2.25 11.19
CA THR A 153 7.32 3.32 10.48
C THR A 153 6.51 4.61 10.48
N GLU A 154 5.22 4.52 10.12
CA GLU A 154 4.32 5.67 10.12
C GLU A 154 4.17 6.27 11.53
N GLY A 155 3.93 5.42 12.54
CA GLY A 155 3.84 5.84 13.94
C GLY A 155 5.12 6.54 14.45
N ARG A 156 6.32 6.06 14.05
CA ARG A 156 7.62 6.70 14.39
C ARG A 156 7.76 8.08 13.72
N VAL A 157 7.36 8.20 12.47
CA VAL A 157 7.38 9.49 11.74
C VAL A 157 6.46 10.49 12.43
N VAL A 158 5.24 10.08 12.77
CA VAL A 158 4.28 10.93 13.49
C VAL A 158 4.78 11.31 14.88
N ALA A 159 5.41 10.40 15.60
CA ALA A 159 6.04 10.71 16.88
C ALA A 159 7.11 11.81 16.76
N LYS A 160 8.01 11.69 15.76
CA LYS A 160 9.04 12.71 15.50
C LYS A 160 8.40 14.07 15.18
N TYR A 161 7.34 14.09 14.36
CA TYR A 161 6.59 15.30 14.05
C TYR A 161 5.98 15.93 15.33
N ILE A 162 5.33 15.14 16.18
CA ILE A 162 4.72 15.64 17.42
C ILE A 162 5.78 16.23 18.36
N LEU A 163 6.91 15.56 18.54
CA LEU A 163 8.01 16.03 19.37
C LEU A 163 8.56 17.39 18.92
N GLN A 164 8.49 17.69 17.61
CA GLN A 164 8.89 18.99 17.06
C GLN A 164 7.76 20.03 17.19
N ALA A 165 6.51 19.66 16.86
CA ALA A 165 5.38 20.58 16.79
C ALA A 165 4.77 20.88 18.19
N ARG A 166 4.75 19.88 19.09
CA ARG A 166 4.17 19.95 20.43
C ARG A 166 4.97 19.10 21.43
N PRO A 167 6.13 19.57 21.91
CA PRO A 167 7.03 18.77 22.76
C PRO A 167 6.42 18.31 24.08
N ASP A 168 5.35 18.96 24.56
CA ASP A 168 4.64 18.64 25.81
C ASP A 168 3.19 18.17 25.56
N ALA A 169 2.95 17.53 24.40
CA ALA A 169 1.64 17.04 23.99
C ALA A 169 1.03 16.07 25.03
N LYS A 170 -0.29 16.21 25.25
CA LYS A 170 -1.14 15.23 25.95
C LYS A 170 -1.81 14.36 24.88
N ILE A 171 -1.21 13.23 24.57
CA ILE A 171 -1.59 12.41 23.42
C ILE A 171 -2.72 11.44 23.81
N GLY A 172 -3.76 11.41 23.00
CA GLY A 172 -4.77 10.35 22.99
C GLY A 172 -4.68 9.57 21.71
N VAL A 173 -4.86 8.26 21.77
CA VAL A 173 -4.82 7.39 20.58
C VAL A 173 -6.15 6.69 20.41
N PHE A 174 -6.77 6.88 19.23
CA PHE A 174 -7.95 6.15 18.77
C PHE A 174 -7.55 5.18 17.68
N TYR A 175 -7.85 3.89 17.84
CA TYR A 175 -7.34 2.88 16.91
C TYR A 175 -8.25 1.66 16.76
N GLN A 176 -8.20 1.02 15.58
CA GLN A 176 -8.85 -0.28 15.34
C GLN A 176 -8.16 -1.37 16.18
N ASN A 177 -8.95 -2.23 16.85
CA ASN A 177 -8.44 -3.22 17.81
C ASN A 177 -7.90 -4.50 17.12
N ASP A 178 -6.99 -4.32 16.17
CA ASP A 178 -6.26 -5.40 15.51
C ASP A 178 -4.81 -4.99 15.20
N ASP A 179 -4.08 -5.79 14.42
CA ASP A 179 -2.70 -5.48 14.06
C ASP A 179 -2.57 -4.15 13.30
N PHE A 180 -3.60 -3.72 12.55
CA PHE A 180 -3.63 -2.43 11.85
C PHE A 180 -3.45 -1.25 12.81
N GLY A 181 -4.23 -1.20 13.89
CA GLY A 181 -4.13 -0.11 14.87
C GLY A 181 -2.99 -0.30 15.87
N LYS A 182 -2.77 -1.55 16.34
CA LYS A 182 -1.77 -1.86 17.36
C LYS A 182 -0.33 -1.66 16.89
N ASP A 183 -0.03 -1.96 15.64
CA ASP A 183 1.31 -1.74 15.09
C ASP A 183 1.64 -0.25 15.02
N TYR A 184 0.68 0.56 14.61
CA TYR A 184 0.83 2.01 14.60
C TYR A 184 1.10 2.57 16.01
N LEU A 185 0.32 2.14 17.00
CA LEU A 185 0.51 2.52 18.40
C LEU A 185 1.90 2.09 18.93
N ARG A 186 2.40 0.90 18.54
CA ARG A 186 3.77 0.48 18.89
C ARG A 186 4.82 1.40 18.27
N GLY A 187 4.65 1.75 16.99
CA GLY A 187 5.53 2.69 16.30
C GLY A 187 5.53 4.07 16.92
N LEU A 188 4.35 4.58 17.29
CA LEU A 188 4.21 5.85 17.99
C LEU A 188 4.97 5.84 19.33
N ARG A 189 4.76 4.81 20.16
CA ARG A 189 5.48 4.65 21.44
C ARG A 189 6.99 4.57 21.25
N ALA A 190 7.44 3.78 20.27
CA ALA A 190 8.86 3.64 19.97
C ALA A 190 9.49 4.96 19.51
N GLY A 191 8.78 5.74 18.68
CA GLY A 191 9.23 7.05 18.20
C GLY A 191 9.24 8.12 19.28
N LEU A 192 8.30 8.09 20.23
CA LEU A 192 8.28 8.98 21.41
C LEU A 192 9.40 8.64 22.42
N GLY A 193 9.84 7.38 22.46
CA GLY A 193 10.92 6.95 23.34
C GLY A 193 10.64 7.27 24.82
N ALA A 194 11.52 8.04 25.47
CA ALA A 194 11.36 8.44 26.89
C ALA A 194 10.09 9.28 27.15
N LYS A 195 9.50 9.88 26.10
CA LYS A 195 8.27 10.66 26.20
C LYS A 195 6.99 9.83 25.91
N ALA A 196 7.07 8.50 25.84
CA ALA A 196 5.91 7.63 25.62
C ALA A 196 4.81 7.78 26.70
N SER A 197 5.15 8.27 27.90
CA SER A 197 4.19 8.63 28.96
C SER A 197 3.29 9.81 28.61
N GLN A 198 3.58 10.56 27.54
CA GLN A 198 2.68 11.57 26.96
C GLN A 198 1.41 10.97 26.34
N ILE A 199 1.39 9.67 26.04
CA ILE A 199 0.16 8.95 25.71
C ILE A 199 -0.62 8.73 27.00
N ILE A 200 -1.57 9.63 27.27
CA ILE A 200 -2.35 9.68 28.50
C ILE A 200 -3.67 8.91 28.43
N ALA A 201 -4.15 8.62 27.21
CA ALA A 201 -5.40 7.89 27.00
C ALA A 201 -5.36 7.11 25.68
N GLU A 202 -6.02 5.96 25.69
CA GLU A 202 -6.20 5.10 24.53
C GLU A 202 -7.65 4.62 24.46
N ALA A 203 -8.21 4.61 23.26
CA ALA A 203 -9.54 4.10 23.00
C ALA A 203 -9.52 3.27 21.70
N SER A 204 -9.94 2.03 21.79
CA SER A 204 -10.03 1.16 20.62
C SER A 204 -11.48 0.94 20.19
N TYR A 205 -11.67 0.47 18.95
CA TYR A 205 -12.95 0.05 18.40
C TYR A 205 -12.80 -1.22 17.57
N GLU A 206 -13.89 -1.95 17.40
CA GLU A 206 -13.96 -3.08 16.47
C GLU A 206 -14.51 -2.63 15.11
N LEU A 207 -14.03 -3.22 14.01
CA LEU A 207 -14.47 -2.84 12.66
C LEU A 207 -16.00 -2.96 12.48
N ALA A 208 -16.65 -3.83 13.24
CA ALA A 208 -18.10 -4.05 13.23
C ALA A 208 -18.87 -3.04 14.08
N ASP A 209 -18.21 -2.18 14.86
CA ASP A 209 -18.90 -1.23 15.72
C ASP A 209 -19.73 -0.24 14.89
N PRO A 210 -20.99 -0.01 15.27
CA PRO A 210 -21.87 0.89 14.54
C PRO A 210 -21.48 2.35 14.71
N THR A 211 -20.95 2.73 15.87
CA THR A 211 -20.55 4.09 16.26
C THR A 211 -19.32 4.08 17.16
N ILE A 212 -18.59 5.19 17.18
CA ILE A 212 -17.36 5.36 17.99
C ILE A 212 -17.44 6.61 18.90
N ASP A 213 -18.62 7.16 19.08
CA ASP A 213 -18.83 8.43 19.79
C ASP A 213 -18.31 8.40 21.22
N SER A 214 -18.51 7.28 21.95
CA SER A 214 -18.06 7.10 23.33
C SER A 214 -16.54 7.17 23.46
N GLN A 215 -15.81 6.60 22.51
CA GLN A 215 -14.35 6.61 22.49
C GLN A 215 -13.82 8.05 22.35
N ILE A 216 -14.40 8.84 21.46
CA ILE A 216 -14.00 10.24 21.23
C ILE A 216 -14.33 11.12 22.44
N VAL A 217 -15.52 10.92 23.03
CA VAL A 217 -15.91 11.63 24.27
C VAL A 217 -14.95 11.30 25.43
N GLN A 218 -14.59 10.03 25.60
CA GLN A 218 -13.63 9.57 26.60
C GLN A 218 -12.25 10.25 26.44
N LEU A 219 -11.72 10.31 25.22
CA LEU A 219 -10.43 10.93 24.93
C LEU A 219 -10.45 12.44 25.24
N LYS A 220 -11.53 13.14 24.85
CA LYS A 220 -11.70 14.54 25.22
C LYS A 220 -11.75 14.74 26.74
N ALA A 221 -12.53 13.92 27.45
CA ALA A 221 -12.67 14.00 28.91
C ALA A 221 -11.35 13.72 29.65
N ALA A 222 -10.45 12.93 29.08
CA ALA A 222 -9.10 12.69 29.62
C ALA A 222 -8.16 13.90 29.47
N GLY A 223 -8.58 14.98 28.82
CA GLY A 223 -7.77 16.19 28.64
C GLY A 223 -6.74 16.10 27.53
N VAL A 224 -6.96 15.24 26.55
CA VAL A 224 -6.11 15.07 25.35
C VAL A 224 -6.13 16.37 24.52
N ASP A 225 -4.97 16.86 24.11
CA ASP A 225 -4.77 18.00 23.21
C ASP A 225 -4.21 17.62 21.85
N THR A 226 -3.77 16.38 21.70
CA THR A 226 -3.21 15.79 20.49
C THR A 226 -3.84 14.43 20.28
N LEU A 227 -4.77 14.35 19.31
CA LEU A 227 -5.49 13.14 18.95
C LEU A 227 -4.79 12.44 17.79
N ILE A 228 -4.38 11.20 18.00
CA ILE A 228 -3.79 10.33 16.97
C ILE A 228 -4.82 9.27 16.61
N GLU A 229 -5.00 9.05 15.31
CA GLU A 229 -6.02 8.12 14.86
C GLU A 229 -5.48 7.15 13.80
N GLN A 230 -5.64 5.83 14.07
CA GLN A 230 -5.40 4.76 13.10
C GLN A 230 -6.67 3.92 12.96
N SER A 231 -7.54 4.35 12.06
CA SER A 231 -8.90 3.82 11.93
C SER A 231 -9.30 3.59 10.47
N ALA A 232 -10.32 2.75 10.24
CA ALA A 232 -10.89 2.55 8.93
C ALA A 232 -11.78 3.75 8.52
N ALA A 233 -12.00 3.93 7.22
CA ALA A 233 -12.63 5.09 6.62
C ALA A 233 -13.95 5.53 7.30
N LYS A 234 -14.84 4.57 7.64
CA LYS A 234 -16.10 4.87 8.34
C LYS A 234 -15.86 5.44 9.73
N ALA A 235 -14.98 4.81 10.52
CA ALA A 235 -14.67 5.25 11.87
C ALA A 235 -13.95 6.60 11.86
N ALA A 236 -13.03 6.82 10.91
CA ALA A 236 -12.36 8.10 10.71
C ALA A 236 -13.37 9.23 10.42
N ALA A 237 -14.29 9.02 9.49
CA ALA A 237 -15.32 10.03 9.18
C ALA A 237 -16.23 10.30 10.38
N GLN A 238 -16.55 9.29 11.22
CA GLN A 238 -17.32 9.47 12.45
C GLN A 238 -16.52 10.25 13.50
N SER A 239 -15.24 9.91 13.70
CA SER A 239 -14.33 10.58 14.62
C SER A 239 -14.18 12.07 14.31
N ILE A 240 -13.88 12.40 13.06
CA ILE A 240 -13.75 13.79 12.60
C ILE A 240 -15.03 14.60 12.87
N ARG A 241 -16.20 14.05 12.51
CA ARG A 241 -17.48 14.70 12.81
C ARG A 241 -17.68 14.90 14.32
N LYS A 242 -17.39 13.87 15.11
CA LYS A 242 -17.58 13.93 16.56
C LYS A 242 -16.68 14.95 17.23
N VAL A 243 -15.42 15.02 16.80
CA VAL A 243 -14.47 16.06 17.27
C VAL A 243 -15.01 17.45 16.98
N HIS A 244 -15.54 17.69 15.77
CA HIS A 244 -16.14 18.96 15.38
C HIS A 244 -17.43 19.29 16.17
N GLU A 245 -18.36 18.33 16.31
CA GLU A 245 -19.59 18.47 17.10
C GLU A 245 -19.32 18.85 18.56
N LEU A 246 -18.25 18.31 19.12
CA LEU A 246 -17.84 18.59 20.50
C LEU A 246 -17.15 19.95 20.66
N ASN A 247 -16.96 20.75 19.58
CA ASN A 247 -16.11 21.94 19.57
C ASN A 247 -14.75 21.68 20.24
N TRP A 248 -14.16 20.51 19.94
CA TRP A 248 -12.87 20.11 20.45
C TRP A 248 -11.80 20.34 19.38
N ASN A 249 -10.75 21.08 19.71
CA ASN A 249 -9.71 21.50 18.76
C ASN A 249 -8.33 20.92 19.14
N PRO A 250 -8.13 19.58 19.11
CA PRO A 250 -6.83 18.99 19.29
C PRO A 250 -5.95 19.18 18.04
N LEU A 251 -4.65 19.00 18.16
CA LEU A 251 -3.88 18.59 16.98
C LEU A 251 -4.36 17.19 16.57
N HIS A 252 -5.13 17.10 15.49
CA HIS A 252 -5.75 15.84 15.06
C HIS A 252 -4.95 15.25 13.89
N ILE A 253 -4.33 14.10 14.14
CA ILE A 253 -3.47 13.38 13.17
C ILE A 253 -4.15 12.06 12.81
N ILE A 254 -4.43 11.84 11.54
CA ILE A 254 -5.03 10.60 11.04
C ILE A 254 -4.00 9.81 10.22
N GLY A 255 -4.07 8.49 10.27
CA GLY A 255 -3.23 7.62 9.45
C GLY A 255 -3.46 7.83 7.95
N ALA A 256 -2.42 7.65 7.16
CA ALA A 256 -2.46 7.83 5.70
C ALA A 256 -3.57 7.02 5.01
N SER A 257 -3.88 5.83 5.52
CA SER A 257 -4.95 4.98 5.01
C SER A 257 -6.34 5.61 5.08
N SER A 258 -6.55 6.59 5.97
CA SER A 258 -7.82 7.31 6.16
C SER A 258 -7.77 8.76 5.65
N ALA A 259 -6.74 9.12 4.89
CA ALA A 259 -6.55 10.47 4.36
C ALA A 259 -7.29 10.76 3.04
N SER A 260 -8.14 9.84 2.55
CA SER A 260 -8.89 10.03 1.31
C SER A 260 -9.89 11.18 1.45
N VAL A 261 -9.74 12.20 0.61
CA VAL A 261 -10.68 13.32 0.56
C VAL A 261 -12.08 12.83 0.18
N GLU A 262 -12.19 11.91 -0.77
CA GLU A 262 -13.47 11.44 -1.30
C GLU A 262 -14.22 10.52 -0.34
N THR A 263 -13.51 9.53 0.22
CA THR A 263 -14.14 8.44 0.98
C THR A 263 -14.18 8.68 2.48
N VAL A 264 -13.42 9.67 2.98
CA VAL A 264 -13.34 10.01 4.41
C VAL A 264 -13.70 11.46 4.69
N LEU A 265 -12.97 12.44 4.10
CA LEU A 265 -13.11 13.84 4.50
C LEU A 265 -14.41 14.46 4.01
N LYS A 266 -14.85 14.21 2.78
CA LYS A 266 -16.17 14.66 2.28
C LYS A 266 -17.32 14.08 3.11
N PRO A 267 -17.39 12.76 3.39
CA PRO A 267 -18.38 12.21 4.31
C PRO A 267 -18.32 12.75 5.73
N ALA A 268 -17.12 13.11 6.21
CA ALA A 268 -16.94 13.72 7.53
C ALA A 268 -17.41 15.19 7.57
N GLY A 269 -17.36 15.87 6.43
CA GLY A 269 -17.51 17.32 6.28
C GLY A 269 -16.16 17.99 6.08
N LEU A 270 -15.97 18.69 4.95
CA LEU A 270 -14.68 19.32 4.62
C LEU A 270 -14.26 20.38 5.64
N GLU A 271 -15.23 21.13 6.16
CA GLU A 271 -14.99 22.14 7.21
C GLU A 271 -14.56 21.47 8.53
N ALA A 272 -15.20 20.37 8.92
CA ALA A 272 -14.82 19.58 10.09
C ALA A 272 -13.43 18.93 9.94
N SER A 273 -12.99 18.74 8.71
CA SER A 273 -11.70 18.10 8.37
C SER A 273 -10.56 19.10 8.25
N LYS A 274 -10.83 20.41 8.24
CA LYS A 274 -9.81 21.44 8.10
C LYS A 274 -8.83 21.42 9.27
N GLY A 275 -7.53 21.44 8.96
CA GLY A 275 -6.46 21.36 9.96
C GLY A 275 -6.05 19.94 10.35
N LEU A 276 -6.71 18.91 9.82
CA LEU A 276 -6.22 17.53 9.97
C LEU A 276 -4.80 17.38 9.43
N VAL A 277 -4.02 16.55 10.11
CA VAL A 277 -2.65 16.22 9.71
C VAL A 277 -2.57 14.74 9.34
N THR A 278 -1.76 14.39 8.36
CA THR A 278 -1.49 13.00 7.97
C THR A 278 -0.06 12.83 7.45
N THR A 279 0.36 11.60 7.28
CA THR A 279 1.57 11.27 6.53
C THR A 279 1.23 11.06 5.05
N GLN A 280 2.18 11.37 4.16
CA GLN A 280 2.03 11.23 2.71
C GLN A 280 3.29 10.66 2.08
N PHE A 281 3.12 9.83 1.05
CA PHE A 281 4.20 9.33 0.19
C PHE A 281 3.85 9.42 -1.30
N LEU A 282 2.61 9.80 -1.63
CA LEU A 282 2.12 9.99 -3.00
C LEU A 282 1.68 11.43 -3.23
N LYS A 283 1.83 11.90 -4.46
CA LYS A 283 1.25 13.16 -4.96
C LYS A 283 -0.27 13.04 -4.94
N GLN A 284 -0.95 14.04 -4.42
CA GLN A 284 -2.41 14.10 -4.42
C GLN A 284 -2.88 14.78 -5.71
N PRO A 285 -3.63 14.11 -6.60
CA PRO A 285 -4.02 14.68 -7.90
C PRO A 285 -4.88 15.95 -7.80
N GLY A 286 -5.62 16.10 -6.71
CA GLY A 286 -6.43 17.32 -6.42
C GLY A 286 -5.63 18.50 -5.83
N ASP A 287 -4.37 18.31 -5.44
CA ASP A 287 -3.51 19.38 -4.92
C ASP A 287 -3.03 20.26 -6.09
N PRO A 288 -3.28 21.60 -6.03
CA PRO A 288 -2.82 22.55 -7.05
C PRO A 288 -1.32 22.50 -7.32
N ALA A 289 -0.51 22.11 -6.35
CA ALA A 289 0.94 21.95 -6.52
C ALA A 289 1.31 20.94 -7.64
N TRP A 290 0.43 19.98 -7.93
CA TRP A 290 0.63 18.95 -8.94
C TRP A 290 -0.23 19.14 -10.19
N ALA A 291 -0.90 20.29 -10.36
CA ALA A 291 -1.82 20.54 -11.48
C ALA A 291 -1.16 20.38 -12.87
N ASN A 292 0.13 20.68 -12.98
CA ASN A 292 0.91 20.60 -14.22
C ASN A 292 1.90 19.40 -14.22
N ASP A 293 1.84 18.51 -13.23
CA ASP A 293 2.72 17.36 -13.13
C ASP A 293 2.36 16.30 -14.18
N GLU A 294 3.34 15.88 -14.98
CA GLU A 294 3.14 14.94 -16.09
C GLU A 294 2.70 13.55 -15.60
N GLU A 295 3.18 13.08 -14.44
CA GLU A 295 2.77 11.78 -13.88
C GLU A 295 1.33 11.82 -13.40
N VAL A 296 0.90 12.93 -12.78
CA VAL A 296 -0.49 13.12 -12.37
C VAL A 296 -1.41 13.20 -13.57
N LYS A 297 -0.99 13.88 -14.64
CA LYS A 297 -1.75 13.93 -15.89
C LYS A 297 -1.86 12.54 -16.50
N ALA A 298 -0.75 11.81 -16.66
CA ALA A 298 -0.76 10.46 -17.21
C ALA A 298 -1.64 9.48 -16.42
N TYR A 299 -1.63 9.61 -15.07
CA TYR A 299 -2.51 8.85 -14.21
C TYR A 299 -4.00 9.17 -14.44
N LYS A 300 -4.36 10.45 -14.55
CA LYS A 300 -5.76 10.87 -14.83
C LYS A 300 -6.21 10.39 -16.22
N ASP A 301 -5.33 10.50 -17.23
CA ASP A 301 -5.62 10.04 -18.59
C ASP A 301 -5.80 8.49 -18.61
N PHE A 302 -4.97 7.76 -17.86
CA PHE A 302 -5.14 6.31 -17.67
C PHE A 302 -6.50 5.98 -17.06
N LEU A 303 -6.87 6.61 -15.93
CA LEU A 303 -8.17 6.34 -15.31
C LEU A 303 -9.34 6.67 -16.24
N LYS A 304 -9.28 7.80 -16.94
CA LYS A 304 -10.30 8.18 -17.90
C LYS A 304 -10.51 7.13 -18.99
N ALA A 305 -9.43 6.52 -19.46
CA ALA A 305 -9.48 5.57 -20.58
C ALA A 305 -9.84 4.14 -20.13
N TYR A 306 -9.36 3.69 -18.97
CA TYR A 306 -9.40 2.27 -18.58
C TYR A 306 -10.13 2.01 -17.26
N ALA A 307 -10.38 3.02 -16.43
CA ALA A 307 -11.10 2.88 -15.17
C ALA A 307 -11.97 4.11 -14.88
N PRO A 308 -12.91 4.50 -15.79
CA PRO A 308 -13.59 5.80 -15.75
C PRO A 308 -14.48 6.02 -14.52
N THR A 309 -14.80 4.97 -13.79
CA THR A 309 -15.59 5.04 -12.55
C THR A 309 -14.72 5.06 -11.28
N ALA A 310 -13.39 4.98 -11.41
CA ALA A 310 -12.47 5.17 -10.31
C ALA A 310 -12.18 6.67 -10.14
N ASN A 311 -12.27 7.16 -8.89
CA ASN A 311 -11.99 8.57 -8.62
C ASN A 311 -10.48 8.80 -8.53
N PRO A 312 -9.89 9.73 -9.29
CA PRO A 312 -8.46 10.02 -9.24
C PRO A 312 -7.97 10.55 -7.88
N ASP A 313 -8.85 11.17 -7.10
CA ASP A 313 -8.50 11.72 -5.78
C ASP A 313 -8.73 10.71 -4.63
N ASP A 314 -9.12 9.49 -4.95
CA ASP A 314 -9.18 8.40 -3.98
C ASP A 314 -7.77 7.85 -3.71
N TYR A 315 -7.33 7.97 -2.46
CA TYR A 315 -6.03 7.51 -2.01
C TYR A 315 -5.77 6.02 -2.33
N SER A 316 -6.80 5.17 -2.19
CA SER A 316 -6.69 3.74 -2.48
C SER A 316 -6.43 3.47 -3.97
N VAL A 317 -6.99 4.30 -4.85
CA VAL A 317 -6.78 4.20 -6.31
C VAL A 317 -5.35 4.60 -6.67
N MET A 318 -4.82 5.65 -6.06
CA MET A 318 -3.41 6.07 -6.25
C MET A 318 -2.43 4.99 -5.78
N VAL A 319 -2.66 4.43 -4.60
CA VAL A 319 -1.85 3.33 -4.05
C VAL A 319 -1.90 2.12 -4.97
N ALA A 320 -3.08 1.75 -5.48
CA ALA A 320 -3.24 0.64 -6.40
C ALA A 320 -2.46 0.87 -7.72
N TYR A 321 -2.51 2.09 -8.25
CA TYR A 321 -1.75 2.46 -9.46
C TYR A 321 -0.24 2.34 -9.25
N MET A 322 0.29 2.86 -8.15
CA MET A 322 1.69 2.69 -7.76
C MET A 322 2.06 1.20 -7.62
N ASN A 323 1.21 0.43 -6.95
CA ASN A 323 1.42 -1.00 -6.69
C ASN A 323 1.53 -1.81 -7.98
N VAL A 324 0.58 -1.67 -8.92
CA VAL A 324 0.62 -2.43 -10.20
C VAL A 324 1.79 -2.03 -11.10
N ASN A 325 2.28 -0.79 -11.01
CA ASN A 325 3.51 -0.37 -11.67
C ASN A 325 4.73 -1.11 -11.07
N THR A 326 4.77 -1.29 -9.74
CA THR A 326 5.83 -2.05 -9.07
C THR A 326 5.77 -3.53 -9.41
N VAL A 327 4.56 -4.13 -9.45
CA VAL A 327 4.35 -5.51 -9.95
C VAL A 327 4.89 -5.66 -11.36
N THR A 328 4.56 -4.73 -12.25
CA THR A 328 5.01 -4.73 -13.65
C THR A 328 6.53 -4.61 -13.74
N LEU A 329 7.16 -3.79 -12.91
CA LEU A 329 8.62 -3.67 -12.84
C LEU A 329 9.26 -5.00 -12.42
N ALA A 330 8.77 -5.65 -11.37
CA ALA A 330 9.29 -6.93 -10.89
C ALA A 330 9.16 -8.02 -11.97
N LEU A 331 8.02 -8.11 -12.65
CA LEU A 331 7.80 -9.03 -13.77
C LEU A 331 8.75 -8.74 -14.94
N LYS A 332 8.95 -7.47 -15.30
CA LYS A 332 9.89 -7.08 -16.36
C LYS A 332 11.33 -7.49 -16.03
N LYS A 333 11.75 -7.32 -14.76
CA LYS A 333 13.08 -7.72 -14.27
C LYS A 333 13.30 -9.24 -14.31
N CYS A 334 12.24 -10.04 -14.22
CA CYS A 334 12.34 -11.50 -14.36
C CYS A 334 12.76 -11.94 -15.78
N GLY A 335 12.49 -11.14 -16.81
CA GLY A 335 12.80 -11.50 -18.20
C GLY A 335 12.12 -12.79 -18.63
N ASP A 336 12.91 -13.76 -19.11
CA ASP A 336 12.47 -15.11 -19.48
C ASP A 336 12.58 -16.13 -18.32
N GLN A 337 12.99 -15.68 -17.13
CA GLN A 337 13.07 -16.50 -15.90
C GLN A 337 11.86 -16.17 -15.01
N LEU A 338 10.64 -16.44 -15.50
CA LEU A 338 9.38 -16.15 -14.80
C LEU A 338 8.98 -17.32 -13.88
N THR A 339 9.82 -17.59 -12.88
CA THR A 339 9.50 -18.50 -11.78
C THR A 339 9.05 -17.72 -10.55
N ARG A 340 8.37 -18.38 -9.60
CA ARG A 340 7.95 -17.76 -8.34
C ARG A 340 9.15 -17.30 -7.50
N GLU A 341 10.22 -18.09 -7.48
CA GLU A 341 11.47 -17.81 -6.78
C GLU A 341 12.14 -16.53 -7.32
N ASN A 342 12.25 -16.44 -8.67
CA ASN A 342 12.85 -15.26 -9.27
C ASN A 342 11.97 -14.03 -9.09
N LEU A 343 10.65 -14.17 -9.14
CA LEU A 343 9.73 -13.05 -8.89
C LEU A 343 9.89 -12.51 -7.46
N ILE A 344 10.00 -13.38 -6.45
CA ILE A 344 10.32 -12.95 -5.08
C ILE A 344 11.69 -12.31 -5.02
N HIS A 345 12.70 -12.88 -5.66
CA HIS A 345 14.05 -12.30 -5.70
C HIS A 345 14.03 -10.88 -6.27
N GLN A 346 13.34 -10.65 -7.39
CA GLN A 346 13.21 -9.31 -7.97
C GLN A 346 12.43 -8.35 -7.06
N ALA A 347 11.36 -8.83 -6.42
CA ALA A 347 10.55 -8.03 -5.51
C ALA A 347 11.28 -7.66 -4.20
N THR A 348 12.22 -8.48 -3.75
CA THR A 348 13.01 -8.26 -2.53
C THR A 348 14.42 -7.71 -2.80
N SER A 349 14.65 -7.20 -4.00
CA SER A 349 15.91 -6.57 -4.43
C SER A 349 15.68 -5.21 -5.08
N LEU A 350 14.61 -4.52 -4.70
CA LEU A 350 14.34 -3.15 -5.13
C LEU A 350 15.33 -2.20 -4.44
N ASN A 351 15.92 -1.28 -5.20
CA ASN A 351 16.93 -0.37 -4.67
C ASN A 351 16.71 1.06 -5.17
N GLY A 352 16.08 1.88 -4.33
CA GLY A 352 15.82 3.27 -4.66
C GLY A 352 14.83 3.47 -5.80
N GLU A 353 13.96 2.49 -6.06
CA GLU A 353 13.00 2.56 -7.16
C GLU A 353 11.96 3.66 -6.90
N ARG A 354 11.60 4.36 -7.95
CA ARG A 354 10.57 5.39 -7.93
C ARG A 354 9.45 5.02 -8.88
N MET A 355 8.24 4.93 -8.35
CA MET A 355 7.03 4.66 -9.13
C MET A 355 6.29 5.96 -9.43
N PRO A 356 5.43 5.98 -10.46
CA PRO A 356 4.55 7.12 -10.74
C PRO A 356 3.75 7.54 -9.50
N LEU A 357 3.52 8.83 -9.37
CA LEU A 357 2.85 9.51 -8.25
C LEU A 357 3.65 9.56 -6.95
N MET A 358 4.80 8.93 -6.81
CA MET A 358 5.57 9.05 -5.57
C MET A 358 6.08 10.49 -5.38
N LEU A 359 6.03 10.97 -4.14
CA LEU A 359 6.56 12.27 -3.79
C LEU A 359 8.07 12.34 -4.01
N PRO A 360 8.61 13.51 -4.38
CA PRO A 360 10.07 13.72 -4.46
C PRO A 360 10.74 13.34 -3.13
N GLY A 361 11.86 12.61 -3.23
CA GLY A 361 12.62 12.14 -2.07
C GLY A 361 12.10 10.86 -1.43
N ILE A 362 10.96 10.32 -1.88
CA ILE A 362 10.43 9.03 -1.44
C ILE A 362 10.81 7.95 -2.47
N THR A 363 11.35 6.84 -1.99
CA THR A 363 11.77 5.70 -2.82
C THR A 363 11.34 4.38 -2.19
N ILE A 364 11.25 3.35 -3.01
CA ILE A 364 11.02 1.97 -2.59
C ILE A 364 12.36 1.24 -2.57
N SER A 365 12.68 0.63 -1.44
CA SER A 365 13.84 -0.26 -1.31
C SER A 365 13.45 -1.47 -0.47
N THR A 366 13.82 -2.66 -0.95
CA THR A 366 13.63 -3.93 -0.23
C THR A 366 14.95 -4.69 -0.23
N LYS A 367 15.15 -5.57 0.76
CA LYS A 367 16.31 -6.45 0.85
C LYS A 367 15.86 -7.86 1.17
N PRO A 368 16.63 -8.90 0.86
CA PRO A 368 16.27 -10.28 1.17
C PRO A 368 16.02 -10.58 2.64
N ASP A 369 16.55 -9.76 3.55
CA ASP A 369 16.42 -9.87 5.01
C ASP A 369 15.58 -8.75 5.64
N ASP A 370 15.09 -7.78 4.82
CA ASP A 370 14.25 -6.65 5.26
C ASP A 370 13.33 -6.19 4.14
N TYR A 371 12.06 -6.56 4.23
CA TYR A 371 11.02 -6.26 3.24
C TYR A 371 10.33 -4.90 3.44
N THR A 372 10.77 -4.07 4.41
CA THR A 372 10.22 -2.73 4.63
C THR A 372 10.43 -1.84 3.40
N PRO A 373 9.36 -1.48 2.66
CA PRO A 373 9.52 -0.78 1.38
C PRO A 373 9.78 0.72 1.52
N PHE A 374 9.24 1.34 2.57
CA PHE A 374 9.34 2.78 2.80
C PHE A 374 9.94 3.07 4.17
N ARG A 375 10.90 3.99 4.25
CA ARG A 375 11.54 4.41 5.51
C ARG A 375 11.36 5.90 5.79
N THR A 376 10.81 6.62 4.84
CA THR A 376 10.64 8.08 4.91
C THR A 376 9.26 8.46 4.41
N LEU A 377 8.60 9.37 5.13
CA LEU A 377 7.29 9.91 4.77
C LEU A 377 7.31 11.45 4.89
N ARG A 378 6.33 12.12 4.31
CA ARG A 378 6.11 13.55 4.47
C ARG A 378 4.88 13.81 5.30
N ILE A 379 4.84 14.95 5.98
CA ILE A 379 3.65 15.44 6.67
C ILE A 379 2.84 16.32 5.72
N ALA A 380 1.53 16.20 5.79
CA ALA A 380 0.60 17.07 5.09
C ALA A 380 -0.51 17.55 6.04
N THR A 381 -1.01 18.75 5.78
CA THR A 381 -2.15 19.34 6.49
C THR A 381 -3.28 19.58 5.51
N PHE A 382 -4.51 19.26 5.89
CA PHE A 382 -5.69 19.52 5.07
C PHE A 382 -6.15 20.98 5.24
N ASP A 383 -6.21 21.74 4.15
CA ASP A 383 -6.57 23.16 4.17
C ASP A 383 -8.08 23.44 4.07
N GLY A 384 -8.89 22.37 3.91
CA GLY A 384 -10.33 22.42 3.63
C GLY A 384 -10.67 22.04 2.19
N THR A 385 -9.67 21.92 1.31
CA THR A 385 -9.84 21.58 -0.11
C THR A 385 -8.90 20.45 -0.52
N SER A 386 -7.62 20.55 -0.16
CA SER A 386 -6.57 19.62 -0.51
C SER A 386 -5.55 19.42 0.62
N TRP A 387 -4.73 18.40 0.47
CA TRP A 387 -3.61 18.14 1.35
C TRP A 387 -2.39 18.95 0.91
N THR A 388 -1.91 19.83 1.77
CA THR A 388 -0.70 20.63 1.53
C THR A 388 0.47 20.05 2.30
N LEU A 389 1.54 19.73 1.58
CA LEU A 389 2.77 19.20 2.19
C LEU A 389 3.46 20.25 3.06
N SER A 390 4.01 19.84 4.19
CA SER A 390 4.77 20.68 5.10
C SER A 390 6.12 20.05 5.46
N GLY A 391 7.14 20.90 5.58
CA GLY A 391 8.50 20.50 5.97
C GLY A 391 9.20 19.55 5.01
N ASP A 392 10.34 19.02 5.46
CA ASP A 392 11.13 18.02 4.76
C ASP A 392 10.62 16.59 5.02
N PRO A 393 10.99 15.60 4.20
CA PRO A 393 10.74 14.21 4.49
C PRO A 393 11.29 13.78 5.85
N ILE A 394 10.50 13.05 6.64
CA ILE A 394 10.90 12.55 7.96
C ILE A 394 11.23 11.06 7.85
N SER A 395 12.46 10.68 8.22
CA SER A 395 12.85 9.27 8.33
C SER A 395 12.34 8.67 9.64
N ALA A 396 11.91 7.41 9.59
CA ALA A 396 11.54 6.63 10.77
C ALA A 396 12.76 6.07 11.52
N GLU A 397 13.95 6.12 10.90
CA GLU A 397 15.23 5.65 11.46
C GLU A 397 15.87 6.69 12.39
#